data_721fcff1aeff3322087ea277c758d574
#
_entry.id   721fcff1aeff3322087ea277c758d574
#
_cell.length_a   1.000
_cell.length_b   1.000
_cell.length_c   1.000
_cell.angle_alpha   90.00
_cell.angle_beta   90.00
_cell.angle_gamma   90.00
#
_symmetry.space_group_name_H-M   'P 1'
#
loop_
_entity.id
_entity.type
_entity.pdbx_description
1 polymer ?
#
loop_
_entity_poly.entity_id
_entity_poly.type
_entity_poly.pdbx_seq_one_letter_code
_entity_poly.pdbx_strand_id
1 'polypeptide(L)'
;SRGGDIDTFLYLTSTGTRSDLYGKNTEGVSILTIHAAKGLEFETVFIPGCEDGIIPFTLLDNRNTDLDEERRLLYVGMTRASEHLIITHAGSRMLYGRRLQLQRSPFLEDIDRSLLSLTNSTYTRKKSCVDDKQLGLF
;
A
#
# COMPACT_ATOMS: atom_id res chain seq x y z
N SER A 1 12.92 -9.98 42.15
CA SER A 1 13.87 -10.32 41.06
C SER A 1 13.15 -10.25 39.72
N ARG A 2 13.38 -9.14 39.01
CA ARG A 2 12.90 -8.94 37.65
C ARG A 2 14.06 -9.26 36.68
N GLY A 3 14.34 -10.52 36.52
CA GLY A 3 15.14 -10.99 35.40
C GLY A 3 14.17 -11.32 34.26
N GLY A 4 13.94 -10.38 33.36
CA GLY A 4 13.38 -10.72 32.07
C GLY A 4 14.37 -11.69 31.42
N ASP A 5 13.93 -12.92 31.18
CA ASP A 5 14.77 -14.00 30.71
C ASP A 5 15.26 -13.63 29.29
N ILE A 6 16.54 -13.32 29.16
CA ILE A 6 17.19 -13.01 27.88
C ILE A 6 16.97 -14.17 26.89
N ASP A 7 16.90 -15.39 27.39
CA ASP A 7 16.64 -16.57 26.56
C ASP A 7 15.22 -16.54 26.00
N THR A 8 14.23 -16.09 26.76
CA THR A 8 12.87 -15.86 26.26
C THR A 8 12.82 -14.75 25.21
N PHE A 9 13.56 -13.66 25.41
CA PHE A 9 13.65 -12.58 24.43
C PHE A 9 14.32 -13.06 23.14
N LEU A 10 15.43 -13.79 23.23
CA LEU A 10 16.13 -14.35 22.08
C LEU A 10 15.27 -15.41 21.36
N TYR A 11 14.53 -16.23 22.09
CA TYR A 11 13.60 -17.20 21.54
C TYR A 11 12.49 -16.49 20.76
N LEU A 12 11.85 -15.47 21.32
CA LEU A 12 10.79 -14.70 20.67
C LEU A 12 11.29 -13.94 19.43
N THR A 13 12.54 -13.44 19.46
CA THR A 13 13.12 -12.74 18.30
C THR A 13 13.61 -13.69 17.21
N SER A 14 13.98 -14.91 17.55
CA SER A 14 14.47 -15.92 16.60
C SER A 14 13.34 -16.75 15.98
N THR A 15 12.24 -16.95 16.71
CA THR A 15 11.09 -17.74 16.25
C THR A 15 9.87 -16.90 15.88
N GLY A 16 9.84 -15.62 16.30
CA GLY A 16 8.78 -14.68 15.98
C GLY A 16 8.74 -14.43 14.47
N THR A 17 7.78 -15.02 13.81
CA THR A 17 7.46 -14.70 12.42
C THR A 17 6.90 -13.28 12.39
N ARG A 18 7.16 -12.50 11.34
CA ARG A 18 6.52 -11.16 11.14
C ARG A 18 5.00 -11.19 11.33
N SER A 19 4.38 -12.33 11.07
CA SER A 19 2.98 -12.63 11.32
C SER A 19 2.57 -12.44 12.79
N ASP A 20 3.47 -12.69 13.76
CA ASP A 20 3.15 -12.60 15.18
C ASP A 20 3.13 -11.14 15.68
N LEU A 21 3.83 -10.24 14.98
CA LEU A 21 3.79 -8.79 15.25
C LEU A 21 2.45 -8.15 14.84
N TYR A 22 1.75 -8.78 13.88
CA TYR A 22 0.41 -8.39 13.45
C TYR A 22 -0.60 -9.40 14.00
N GLY A 23 -0.72 -9.43 15.35
CA GLY A 23 -1.57 -10.38 16.06
C GLY A 23 -2.96 -10.46 15.44
N LYS A 24 -3.45 -11.69 15.27
CA LYS A 24 -4.75 -12.04 14.65
C LYS A 24 -5.97 -11.37 15.31
N ASN A 25 -5.78 -10.59 16.37
CA ASN A 25 -6.85 -10.01 17.21
C ASN A 25 -6.78 -8.49 17.35
N THR A 26 -5.96 -7.77 16.57
CA THR A 26 -6.01 -6.31 16.58
C THR A 26 -7.00 -5.83 15.53
N GLU A 27 -8.17 -5.41 15.95
CA GLU A 27 -9.07 -4.62 15.11
C GLU A 27 -8.34 -3.33 14.70
N GLY A 28 -7.98 -3.23 13.43
CA GLY A 28 -7.24 -2.07 12.95
C GLY A 28 -6.83 -2.18 11.48
N VAL A 29 -6.47 -1.04 10.91
CA VAL A 29 -5.94 -0.94 9.54
C VAL A 29 -4.41 -0.98 9.61
N SER A 30 -3.80 -1.94 8.93
CA SER A 30 -2.35 -2.05 8.80
C SER A 30 -1.88 -1.34 7.54
N ILE A 31 -0.86 -0.49 7.65
CA ILE A 31 -0.20 0.16 6.52
C ILE A 31 1.19 -0.43 6.35
N LEU A 32 1.45 -1.01 5.18
CA LEU A 32 2.66 -1.75 4.88
C LEU A 32 3.17 -1.41 3.49
N THR A 33 4.46 -1.61 3.26
CA THR A 33 4.96 -1.74 1.89
C THR A 33 4.59 -3.12 1.34
N ILE A 34 4.48 -3.25 0.01
CA ILE A 34 4.20 -4.55 -0.62
C ILE A 34 5.28 -5.58 -0.25
N HIS A 35 6.55 -5.17 -0.16
CA HIS A 35 7.64 -6.04 0.28
C HIS A 35 7.43 -6.56 1.72
N ALA A 36 6.97 -5.69 2.62
CA ALA A 36 6.73 -6.07 4.01
C ALA A 36 5.52 -6.99 4.17
N ALA A 37 4.59 -6.97 3.21
CA ALA A 37 3.39 -7.79 3.22
C ALA A 37 3.66 -9.26 2.81
N LYS A 38 4.87 -9.59 2.36
CA LYS A 38 5.22 -10.96 1.96
C LYS A 38 5.06 -11.93 3.14
N GLY A 39 4.25 -12.96 2.94
CA GLY A 39 3.96 -13.99 3.96
C GLY A 39 2.83 -13.63 4.93
N LEU A 40 2.23 -12.44 4.79
CA LEU A 40 1.03 -12.05 5.52
C LEU A 40 -0.21 -12.28 4.64
N GLU A 41 -1.37 -12.36 5.28
CA GLU A 41 -2.67 -12.46 4.61
C GLU A 41 -3.68 -11.57 5.33
N PHE A 42 -4.56 -10.95 4.55
CA PHE A 42 -5.59 -10.03 5.05
C PHE A 42 -6.91 -10.32 4.32
N GLU A 43 -8.02 -10.21 5.02
CA GLU A 43 -9.34 -10.34 4.43
C GLU A 43 -9.55 -9.33 3.29
N THR A 44 -9.17 -8.07 3.54
CA THR A 44 -9.27 -6.98 2.57
C THR A 44 -7.93 -6.30 2.39
N VAL A 45 -7.51 -6.13 1.14
CA VAL A 45 -6.27 -5.42 0.77
C VAL A 45 -6.59 -4.25 -0.15
N PHE A 46 -6.08 -3.07 0.20
CA PHE A 46 -6.07 -1.88 -0.65
C PHE A 46 -4.67 -1.67 -1.21
N ILE A 47 -4.55 -1.58 -2.53
CA ILE A 47 -3.31 -1.21 -3.21
C ILE A 47 -3.53 0.15 -3.88
N PRO A 48 -3.17 1.25 -3.23
CA PRO A 48 -3.29 2.57 -3.82
C PRO A 48 -2.08 2.91 -4.71
N GLY A 49 -2.29 3.81 -5.66
CA GLY A 49 -1.19 4.33 -6.46
C GLY A 49 -0.77 3.43 -7.62
N CYS A 50 -1.72 2.65 -8.18
CA CYS A 50 -1.46 1.84 -9.36
C CYS A 50 -1.48 2.70 -10.64
N GLU A 51 -0.52 3.63 -10.72
CA GLU A 51 -0.29 4.53 -11.84
C GLU A 51 1.07 4.24 -12.48
N ASP A 52 1.15 4.44 -13.80
CA ASP A 52 2.42 4.36 -14.53
C ASP A 52 3.43 5.36 -13.94
N GLY A 53 4.63 4.88 -13.66
CA GLY A 53 5.66 5.62 -12.95
C GLY A 53 5.73 5.31 -11.44
N ILE A 54 4.63 4.88 -10.81
CA ILE A 54 4.58 4.48 -9.39
C ILE A 54 4.55 2.96 -9.25
N ILE A 55 3.70 2.30 -10.02
CA ILE A 55 3.68 0.84 -10.18
C ILE A 55 3.50 0.56 -11.69
N PRO A 56 4.57 0.18 -12.40
CA PRO A 56 5.98 0.04 -11.98
C PRO A 56 6.64 1.35 -11.55
N PHE A 57 7.62 1.27 -10.63
CA PHE A 57 8.33 2.46 -10.18
C PHE A 57 9.40 2.86 -11.18
N THR A 58 9.08 3.87 -12.00
CA THR A 58 9.95 4.36 -13.09
C THR A 58 10.24 5.86 -13.02
N LEU A 59 9.67 6.57 -12.02
CA LEU A 59 9.75 8.04 -11.90
C LEU A 59 11.17 8.57 -11.68
N LEU A 60 12.05 7.81 -11.04
CA LEU A 60 13.41 8.25 -10.71
C LEU A 60 14.47 7.69 -11.64
N ASP A 61 14.30 6.47 -12.15
CA ASP A 61 15.25 5.86 -13.08
C ASP A 61 14.55 4.86 -14.02
N ASN A 62 14.26 5.34 -15.23
CA ASN A 62 13.60 4.52 -16.27
C ASN A 62 14.55 3.49 -16.92
N ARG A 63 15.87 3.56 -16.65
CA ARG A 63 16.85 2.77 -17.39
C ARG A 63 17.19 1.45 -16.72
N ASN A 64 16.98 1.33 -15.41
CA ASN A 64 17.39 0.19 -14.59
C ASN A 64 16.22 -0.52 -13.89
N THR A 65 14.97 -0.11 -14.15
CA THR A 65 13.82 -0.76 -13.53
C THR A 65 13.58 -2.12 -14.18
N ASP A 66 13.67 -3.18 -13.39
CA ASP A 66 13.27 -4.53 -13.79
C ASP A 66 11.73 -4.63 -13.72
N LEU A 67 11.09 -4.51 -14.88
CA LEU A 67 9.62 -4.56 -15.00
C LEU A 67 9.05 -5.90 -14.57
N ASP A 68 9.78 -6.99 -14.73
CA ASP A 68 9.32 -8.32 -14.32
C ASP A 68 9.32 -8.44 -12.80
N GLU A 69 10.31 -7.86 -12.12
CA GLU A 69 10.34 -7.83 -10.66
C GLU A 69 9.24 -6.91 -10.11
N GLU A 70 9.00 -5.74 -10.70
CA GLU A 70 7.90 -4.85 -10.34
C GLU A 70 6.53 -5.53 -10.53
N ARG A 71 6.37 -6.31 -11.60
CA ARG A 71 5.15 -7.10 -11.84
C ARG A 71 4.98 -8.19 -10.78
N ARG A 72 6.06 -8.90 -10.43
CA ARG A 72 6.03 -9.90 -9.36
C ARG A 72 5.68 -9.28 -8.02
N LEU A 73 6.21 -8.09 -7.74
CA LEU A 73 5.93 -7.36 -6.52
C LEU A 73 4.44 -7.02 -6.43
N LEU A 74 3.84 -6.46 -7.49
CA LEU A 74 2.41 -6.19 -7.54
C LEU A 74 1.59 -7.48 -7.34
N TYR A 75 1.97 -8.58 -8.02
CA TYR A 75 1.31 -9.86 -7.85
C TYR A 75 1.36 -10.36 -6.41
N VAL A 76 2.51 -10.24 -5.74
CA VAL A 76 2.62 -10.56 -4.31
C VAL A 76 1.64 -9.74 -3.47
N GLY A 77 1.55 -8.44 -3.72
CA GLY A 77 0.59 -7.56 -3.04
C GLY A 77 -0.86 -8.01 -3.25
N MET A 78 -1.23 -8.31 -4.49
CA MET A 78 -2.59 -8.77 -4.85
C MET A 78 -2.94 -10.09 -4.15
N THR A 79 -2.00 -11.03 -4.09
CA THR A 79 -2.22 -12.35 -3.46
C THR A 79 -2.26 -12.30 -1.94
N ARG A 80 -2.09 -11.13 -1.31
CA ARG A 80 -2.28 -10.98 0.14
C ARG A 80 -3.75 -10.86 0.54
N ALA A 81 -4.65 -10.58 -0.42
CA ALA A 81 -6.08 -10.54 -0.18
C ALA A 81 -6.67 -11.94 -0.18
N SER A 82 -7.38 -12.32 0.88
CA SER A 82 -8.13 -13.58 0.93
C SER A 82 -9.55 -13.44 0.39
N GLU A 83 -10.19 -12.26 0.52
CA GLU A 83 -11.57 -12.04 0.08
C GLU A 83 -11.72 -10.83 -0.84
N HIS A 84 -11.18 -9.68 -0.44
CA HIS A 84 -11.40 -8.43 -1.16
C HIS A 84 -10.10 -7.76 -1.55
N LEU A 85 -9.89 -7.52 -2.85
CA LEU A 85 -8.80 -6.75 -3.38
C LEU A 85 -9.32 -5.47 -4.02
N ILE A 86 -8.85 -4.32 -3.53
CA ILE A 86 -9.23 -3.00 -4.04
C ILE A 86 -7.96 -2.31 -4.54
N ILE A 87 -7.91 -2.06 -5.84
CA ILE A 87 -6.81 -1.35 -6.50
C ILE A 87 -7.31 0.03 -6.91
N THR A 88 -6.54 1.06 -6.59
CA THR A 88 -6.92 2.42 -6.95
C THR A 88 -5.81 3.14 -7.70
N HIS A 89 -6.21 4.05 -8.60
CA HIS A 89 -5.32 4.95 -9.30
C HIS A 89 -5.93 6.36 -9.39
N ALA A 90 -5.08 7.37 -9.49
CA ALA A 90 -5.48 8.76 -9.67
C ALA A 90 -4.98 9.30 -11.00
N GLY A 91 -5.85 9.94 -11.78
CA GLY A 91 -5.47 10.56 -13.05
C GLY A 91 -4.52 11.76 -12.89
N SER A 92 -4.42 12.34 -11.69
CA SER A 92 -3.43 13.37 -11.35
C SER A 92 -3.03 13.30 -9.89
N ARG A 93 -1.74 13.53 -9.61
CA ARG A 93 -1.17 13.47 -8.27
C ARG A 93 -0.15 14.58 -8.06
N MET A 94 -0.09 15.10 -6.84
CA MET A 94 0.99 15.98 -6.42
C MET A 94 2.17 15.13 -5.95
N LEU A 95 3.30 15.22 -6.68
CA LEU A 95 4.55 14.54 -6.35
C LEU A 95 5.69 15.54 -6.43
N TYR A 96 6.53 15.57 -5.42
CA TYR A 96 7.70 16.47 -5.35
C TYR A 96 7.35 17.95 -5.64
N GLY A 97 6.19 18.42 -5.12
CA GLY A 97 5.72 19.79 -5.32
C GLY A 97 5.18 20.11 -6.72
N ARG A 98 5.06 19.11 -7.61
CA ARG A 98 4.53 19.26 -8.96
C ARG A 98 3.29 18.41 -9.15
N ARG A 99 2.32 18.93 -9.92
CA ARG A 99 1.15 18.17 -10.31
C ARG A 99 1.47 17.37 -11.58
N LEU A 100 1.46 16.05 -11.44
CA LEU A 100 1.68 15.13 -12.54
C LEU A 100 0.34 14.55 -13.00
N GLN A 101 0.17 14.43 -14.31
CA GLN A 101 -0.90 13.63 -14.92
C GLN A 101 -0.33 12.24 -15.11
N LEU A 102 -0.97 11.25 -14.53
CA LEU A 102 -0.52 9.87 -14.57
C LEU A 102 -1.55 8.99 -15.25
N GLN A 103 -1.05 8.04 -16.03
CA GLN A 103 -1.87 7.00 -16.62
C GLN A 103 -2.06 5.86 -15.62
N ARG A 104 -3.07 5.04 -15.84
CA ARG A 104 -3.23 3.79 -15.10
C ARG A 104 -2.02 2.88 -15.35
N SER A 105 -1.60 2.13 -14.33
CA SER A 105 -0.52 1.17 -14.45
C SER A 105 -0.73 0.22 -15.63
N PRO A 106 0.29 0.01 -16.49
CA PRO A 106 0.20 -0.95 -17.57
C PRO A 106 -0.03 -2.39 -17.10
N PHE A 107 0.40 -2.73 -15.90
CA PHE A 107 0.18 -4.07 -15.32
C PHE A 107 -1.30 -4.39 -15.08
N LEU A 108 -2.16 -3.37 -14.94
CA LEU A 108 -3.60 -3.58 -14.80
C LEU A 108 -4.29 -3.89 -16.14
N GLU A 109 -3.62 -3.65 -17.26
CA GLU A 109 -4.14 -3.99 -18.58
C GLU A 109 -3.99 -5.47 -18.91
N ASP A 110 -3.04 -6.14 -18.25
CA ASP A 110 -2.81 -7.59 -18.35
C ASP A 110 -3.88 -8.41 -17.60
N ILE A 111 -4.70 -7.76 -16.77
CA ILE A 111 -5.76 -8.44 -16.01
C ILE A 111 -7.02 -8.56 -16.88
N ASP A 112 -7.57 -9.76 -16.96
CA ASP A 112 -8.82 -10.01 -17.68
C ASP A 112 -9.95 -9.14 -17.14
N ARG A 113 -10.60 -8.39 -18.01
CA ARG A 113 -11.70 -7.47 -17.66
C ARG A 113 -12.88 -8.17 -16.99
N SER A 114 -13.09 -9.44 -17.26
CA SER A 114 -14.15 -10.23 -16.61
C SER A 114 -13.94 -10.42 -15.12
N LEU A 115 -12.69 -10.28 -14.66
CA LEU A 115 -12.32 -10.38 -13.24
C LEU A 115 -12.37 -9.01 -12.52
N LEU A 116 -12.61 -7.92 -13.25
CA LEU A 116 -12.56 -6.57 -12.72
C LEU A 116 -13.97 -5.99 -12.54
N SER A 117 -14.25 -5.49 -11.34
CA SER A 117 -15.38 -4.59 -11.09
C SER A 117 -14.89 -3.15 -11.10
N LEU A 118 -15.17 -2.40 -12.17
CA LEU A 118 -14.69 -1.04 -12.32
C LEU A 118 -15.69 -0.05 -11.70
N THR A 119 -15.20 0.74 -10.74
CA THR A 119 -15.97 1.82 -10.11
C THR A 119 -15.28 3.16 -10.34
N ASN A 120 -15.97 4.09 -10.97
CA ASN A 120 -15.49 5.47 -11.10
C ASN A 120 -15.97 6.27 -9.88
N SER A 121 -15.03 6.68 -9.03
CA SER A 121 -15.34 7.58 -7.92
C SER A 121 -15.16 9.03 -8.39
N THR A 122 -16.25 9.72 -8.66
CA THR A 122 -16.26 11.18 -8.81
C THR A 122 -16.35 11.80 -7.40
N TYR A 123 -15.21 11.97 -6.74
CA TYR A 123 -15.16 12.70 -5.49
C TYR A 123 -15.26 14.20 -5.75
N THR A 124 -16.44 14.76 -5.61
CA THR A 124 -16.61 16.20 -5.55
C THR A 124 -16.21 16.68 -4.15
N ARG A 125 -15.01 17.27 -4.03
CA ARG A 125 -14.53 17.85 -2.77
C ARG A 125 -15.52 18.93 -2.32
N LYS A 126 -16.37 18.65 -1.33
CA LYS A 126 -17.09 19.69 -0.61
C LYS A 126 -16.02 20.62 -0.02
N LYS A 127 -16.00 21.90 -0.43
CA LYS A 127 -15.24 22.93 0.27
C LYS A 127 -15.77 22.95 1.70
N SER A 128 -15.06 22.36 2.65
CA SER A 128 -15.24 22.67 4.05
C SER A 128 -14.69 24.08 4.22
N CYS A 129 -15.53 25.04 4.52
CA CYS A 129 -15.12 26.27 5.20
C CYS A 129 -14.55 25.84 6.56
N VAL A 130 -13.27 25.60 6.62
CA VAL A 130 -12.55 25.61 7.90
C VAL A 130 -12.22 27.08 8.13
N ASP A 131 -12.94 27.71 9.08
CA ASP A 131 -12.54 28.98 9.63
C ASP A 131 -11.12 28.85 10.15
N ASP A 132 -10.19 29.56 9.52
CA ASP A 132 -8.80 29.73 9.97
C ASP A 132 -8.82 30.55 11.27
N LYS A 133 -9.19 29.93 12.37
CA LYS A 133 -8.78 30.44 13.68
C LYS A 133 -7.37 29.95 13.94
N GLN A 134 -6.41 30.79 13.55
CA GLN A 134 -5.03 30.67 14.01
C GLN A 134 -5.03 30.61 15.54
N LEU A 135 -4.72 29.45 16.08
CA LEU A 135 -4.29 29.31 17.46
C LEU A 135 -2.89 29.94 17.56
N GLY A 136 -2.83 31.18 18.06
CA GLY A 136 -1.59 31.79 18.45
C GLY A 136 -0.95 30.96 19.55
N LEU A 137 0.21 30.42 19.25
CA LEU A 137 1.10 29.85 20.25
C LEU A 137 1.96 31.01 20.81
N PHE A 138 1.83 31.24 22.10
CA PHE A 138 2.76 32.05 22.90
C PHE A 138 3.98 31.19 23.25
#